data_3bd8b426d13a90d275048d139ca83f0e
#
_entry.id   3bd8b426d13a90d275048d139ca83f0e
#
_cell.length_a   1.000
_cell.length_b   1.000
_cell.length_c   1.000
_cell.angle_alpha   90.00
_cell.angle_beta   90.00
_cell.angle_gamma   90.00
#
_symmetry.space_group_name_H-M   'P 1'
#
loop_
_entity.id
_entity.type
_entity.pdbx_description
1 polymer ?
#
loop_
_entity_poly.entity_id
_entity_poly.type
_entity_poly.pdbx_seq_one_letter_code
_entity_poly.pdbx_strand_id
1 'polypeptide(L)'
;MTDVKRGRDWGLPFAGIPGPFNAITDVAGVEVGTTTLISGEGPLVVGKGPIRTGVTAVLPRGRAKAHIPCAAGYYSLNGNGEMTGTVWIEESGELQTPITITNTHSCGVTRDATIRWMVANRIGIGQDWGLPVSAETYDGDLNDINGFHVTAEHTISALDAARGGAVEMGSVGGGTGMICYDFKAGNGSSSREINIEDLNTWTYAAA
;
A
#
# COMPACT_ATOMS: atom_id res chain seq x y z
N MET A 1 17.86 -9.53 8.74
CA MET A 1 17.24 -8.25 8.31
C MET A 1 18.32 -7.20 8.43
N THR A 2 18.73 -6.58 7.33
CA THR A 2 19.63 -5.44 7.37
C THR A 2 18.87 -4.30 8.08
N ASP A 3 19.51 -3.74 9.10
CA ASP A 3 18.99 -2.62 9.89
C ASP A 3 18.92 -1.38 8.98
N VAL A 4 17.78 -1.22 8.29
CA VAL A 4 17.58 -0.09 7.37
C VAL A 4 17.41 1.17 8.20
N LYS A 5 18.44 2.01 8.20
CA LYS A 5 18.39 3.29 8.89
C LYS A 5 17.32 4.20 8.28
N ARG A 6 16.50 4.76 9.13
CA ARG A 6 15.46 5.73 8.78
C ARG A 6 16.00 7.15 8.83
N GLY A 7 15.27 8.10 8.24
CA GLY A 7 15.71 9.50 8.23
C GLY A 7 16.02 10.08 9.62
N ARG A 8 15.26 9.67 10.66
CA ARG A 8 15.57 10.09 12.04
C ARG A 8 16.88 9.52 12.57
N ASP A 9 17.26 8.32 12.17
CA ASP A 9 18.53 7.70 12.57
C ASP A 9 19.74 8.41 11.94
N TRP A 10 19.47 9.16 10.86
CA TRP A 10 20.43 10.05 10.22
C TRP A 10 20.40 11.49 10.76
N GLY A 11 19.61 11.76 11.81
CA GLY A 11 19.50 13.08 12.42
C GLY A 11 18.65 14.08 11.62
N LEU A 12 17.85 13.64 10.67
CA LEU A 12 16.94 14.54 9.95
C LEU A 12 15.87 15.08 10.92
N PRO A 13 15.62 16.42 10.92
CA PRO A 13 14.82 17.09 11.92
C PRO A 13 13.30 16.97 11.62
N PHE A 14 12.77 15.77 11.64
CA PHE A 14 11.34 15.57 11.52
C PHE A 14 10.60 15.98 12.79
N ALA A 15 9.64 16.88 12.66
CA ALA A 15 8.80 17.34 13.76
C ALA A 15 7.87 16.23 14.30
N GLY A 16 7.39 16.42 15.53
CA GLY A 16 6.42 15.56 16.20
C GLY A 16 7.01 14.28 16.80
N ILE A 17 6.21 13.64 17.63
CA ILE A 17 6.55 12.40 18.34
C ILE A 17 6.04 11.23 17.52
N PRO A 18 6.88 10.29 17.08
CA PRO A 18 6.41 9.10 16.40
C PRO A 18 5.78 8.11 17.38
N GLY A 19 4.84 7.30 16.90
CA GLY A 19 4.37 6.11 17.63
C GLY A 19 5.46 5.02 17.72
N PRO A 20 5.17 3.91 18.40
CA PRO A 20 6.14 2.86 18.73
C PRO A 20 6.88 2.27 17.53
N PHE A 21 6.21 2.12 16.39
CA PHE A 21 6.80 1.59 15.16
C PHE A 21 7.17 2.70 14.16
N ASN A 22 6.75 3.94 14.45
CA ASN A 22 6.81 5.05 13.50
C ASN A 22 6.29 4.63 12.11
N ALA A 23 5.13 4.01 12.08
CA ALA A 23 4.51 3.40 10.90
C ALA A 23 2.99 3.58 10.90
N ILE A 24 2.36 3.39 9.74
CA ILE A 24 0.89 3.45 9.61
C ILE A 24 0.17 2.47 10.56
N THR A 25 0.82 1.39 10.92
CA THR A 25 0.34 0.37 11.86
C THR A 25 0.34 0.82 13.33
N ASP A 26 0.84 2.00 13.66
CA ASP A 26 0.61 2.63 14.96
C ASP A 26 -0.85 3.08 15.14
N VAL A 27 -1.58 3.25 14.05
CA VAL A 27 -3.05 3.36 14.10
C VAL A 27 -3.63 1.99 14.40
N ALA A 28 -4.32 1.88 15.52
CA ALA A 28 -4.84 0.60 16.01
C ALA A 28 -5.74 -0.11 14.99
N GLY A 29 -5.39 -1.33 14.65
CA GLY A 29 -6.13 -2.18 13.71
C GLY A 29 -5.71 -2.06 12.26
N VAL A 30 -4.82 -1.14 11.90
CA VAL A 30 -4.24 -1.10 10.55
C VAL A 30 -3.25 -2.24 10.38
N GLU A 31 -3.37 -2.96 9.28
CA GLU A 31 -2.48 -4.06 8.91
C GLU A 31 -1.88 -3.79 7.52
N VAL A 32 -0.61 -4.16 7.35
CA VAL A 32 0.13 -4.01 6.07
C VAL A 32 0.78 -5.33 5.71
N GLY A 33 0.69 -5.70 4.44
CA GLY A 33 1.39 -6.86 3.89
C GLY A 33 2.02 -6.53 2.54
N THR A 34 3.06 -7.27 2.19
CA THR A 34 3.81 -7.06 0.95
C THR A 34 4.11 -8.38 0.26
N THR A 35 4.12 -8.33 -1.07
CA THR A 35 4.73 -9.36 -1.92
C THR A 35 5.72 -8.69 -2.83
N THR A 36 6.97 -9.11 -2.77
CA THR A 36 8.09 -8.52 -3.51
C THR A 36 8.58 -9.47 -4.59
N LEU A 37 8.71 -8.97 -5.81
CA LEU A 37 9.16 -9.71 -6.98
C LEU A 37 10.51 -9.15 -7.46
N ILE A 38 11.57 -9.92 -7.25
CA ILE A 38 12.93 -9.58 -7.68
C ILE A 38 13.52 -10.78 -8.39
N SER A 39 13.76 -10.64 -9.70
CA SER A 39 14.44 -11.66 -10.48
C SER A 39 15.06 -11.12 -11.76
N GLY A 40 16.02 -11.85 -12.31
CA GLY A 40 16.73 -11.48 -13.54
C GLY A 40 17.68 -10.29 -13.36
N GLU A 41 18.61 -10.19 -14.28
CA GLU A 41 19.62 -9.12 -14.39
C GLU A 41 19.88 -8.80 -15.86
N GLY A 42 20.61 -7.71 -16.12
CA GLY A 42 21.00 -7.29 -17.46
C GLY A 42 19.98 -6.39 -18.17
N PRO A 43 20.03 -6.30 -19.50
CA PRO A 43 19.13 -5.42 -20.27
C PRO A 43 17.67 -5.84 -20.13
N LEU A 44 16.78 -4.85 -20.16
CA LEU A 44 15.33 -5.08 -20.12
C LEU A 44 14.88 -5.79 -21.41
N VAL A 45 14.20 -6.91 -21.23
CA VAL A 45 13.59 -7.71 -22.31
C VAL A 45 12.15 -8.03 -21.90
N VAL A 46 11.18 -7.51 -22.66
CA VAL A 46 9.76 -7.70 -22.36
C VAL A 46 9.39 -9.18 -22.23
N GLY A 47 8.72 -9.51 -21.12
CA GLY A 47 8.34 -10.87 -20.74
C GLY A 47 9.45 -11.71 -20.10
N LYS A 48 10.66 -11.17 -19.95
CA LYS A 48 11.80 -11.87 -19.34
C LYS A 48 12.38 -11.14 -18.12
N GLY A 49 12.26 -9.83 -18.06
CA GLY A 49 12.78 -9.00 -16.99
C GLY A 49 13.94 -8.09 -17.41
N PRO A 50 14.71 -7.52 -16.46
CA PRO A 50 14.67 -7.80 -15.02
C PRO A 50 13.33 -7.42 -14.39
N ILE A 51 12.96 -8.15 -13.33
CA ILE A 51 11.72 -7.94 -12.57
C ILE A 51 12.08 -7.26 -11.25
N ARG A 52 11.51 -6.08 -11.01
CA ARG A 52 11.68 -5.27 -9.79
C ARG A 52 10.35 -4.61 -9.45
N THR A 53 9.39 -5.39 -8.97
CA THR A 53 8.01 -4.95 -8.72
C THR A 53 7.41 -5.67 -7.52
N GLY A 54 6.13 -5.51 -7.29
CA GLY A 54 5.40 -6.19 -6.24
C GLY A 54 4.08 -5.55 -5.91
N VAL A 55 3.50 -5.98 -4.80
CA VAL A 55 2.23 -5.50 -4.27
C VAL A 55 2.39 -5.15 -2.80
N THR A 56 1.95 -3.96 -2.41
CA THR A 56 1.71 -3.58 -1.03
C THR A 56 0.21 -3.57 -0.79
N ALA A 57 -0.24 -4.24 0.26
CA ALA A 57 -1.64 -4.25 0.70
C ALA A 57 -1.77 -3.55 2.04
N VAL A 58 -2.78 -2.69 2.16
CA VAL A 58 -3.14 -2.02 3.42
C VAL A 58 -4.59 -2.37 3.73
N LEU A 59 -4.82 -2.89 4.94
CA LEU A 59 -6.14 -3.15 5.49
C LEU A 59 -6.42 -2.10 6.58
N PRO A 60 -7.18 -1.04 6.29
CA PRO A 60 -7.37 0.09 7.22
C PRO A 60 -8.01 -0.28 8.57
N ARG A 61 -8.79 -1.36 8.59
CA ARG A 61 -9.44 -1.91 9.79
C ARG A 61 -8.91 -3.28 10.18
N GLY A 62 -7.83 -3.75 9.51
CA GLY A 62 -7.33 -5.11 9.62
C GLY A 62 -8.31 -6.17 9.09
N ARG A 63 -7.85 -7.40 9.01
CA ARG A 63 -8.63 -8.52 8.46
C ARG A 63 -9.93 -8.75 9.25
N ALA A 64 -9.88 -8.73 10.57
CA ALA A 64 -11.02 -9.04 11.42
C ALA A 64 -12.20 -8.06 11.27
N LYS A 65 -11.92 -6.83 10.87
CA LYS A 65 -12.89 -5.74 10.73
C LYS A 65 -12.95 -5.16 9.31
N ALA A 66 -12.43 -5.86 8.33
CA ALA A 66 -12.34 -5.38 6.94
C ALA A 66 -13.72 -5.15 6.29
N HIS A 67 -14.80 -5.64 6.92
CA HIS A 67 -16.18 -5.38 6.51
C HIS A 67 -16.76 -4.07 7.08
N ILE A 68 -16.03 -3.39 7.96
CA ILE A 68 -16.48 -2.15 8.60
C ILE A 68 -15.90 -0.98 7.83
N PRO A 69 -16.72 -0.07 7.26
CA PRO A 69 -16.23 1.11 6.57
C PRO A 69 -15.41 2.01 7.49
N CYS A 70 -14.50 2.76 6.91
CA CYS A 70 -13.84 3.88 7.58
C CYS A 70 -14.03 5.17 6.78
N ALA A 71 -14.04 6.31 7.46
CA ALA A 71 -14.05 7.61 6.80
C ALA A 71 -12.82 7.73 5.88
N ALA A 72 -13.04 8.20 4.69
CA ALA A 72 -12.00 8.35 3.69
C ALA A 72 -12.20 9.61 2.84
N GLY A 73 -11.11 10.15 2.35
CA GLY A 73 -11.09 11.25 1.41
C GLY A 73 -10.02 11.00 0.34
N TYR A 74 -10.21 11.62 -0.80
CA TYR A 74 -9.33 11.51 -1.94
C TYR A 74 -9.05 12.89 -2.53
N TYR A 75 -7.84 13.08 -2.98
CA TYR A 75 -7.45 14.27 -3.73
C TYR A 75 -6.47 13.90 -4.84
N SER A 76 -6.75 14.33 -6.08
CA SER A 76 -5.85 14.16 -7.20
C SER A 76 -4.94 15.39 -7.34
N LEU A 77 -3.65 15.20 -7.08
CA LEU A 77 -2.64 16.25 -7.31
C LEU A 77 -2.48 16.56 -8.81
N ASN A 78 -2.55 15.52 -9.64
CA ASN A 78 -2.55 15.60 -11.11
C ASN A 78 -3.16 14.31 -11.68
N GLY A 79 -3.37 14.27 -12.99
CA GLY A 79 -3.99 13.13 -13.67
C GLY A 79 -3.00 12.10 -14.23
N ASN A 80 -1.71 12.19 -13.89
CA ASN A 80 -0.70 11.25 -14.39
C ASN A 80 -0.52 10.07 -13.42
N GLY A 81 -1.54 9.25 -13.33
CA GLY A 81 -1.54 8.06 -12.46
C GLY A 81 -2.90 7.39 -12.48
N GLU A 82 -2.98 6.24 -11.86
CA GLU A 82 -4.22 5.48 -11.74
C GLU A 82 -4.51 5.13 -10.28
N MET A 83 -5.77 5.35 -9.87
CA MET A 83 -6.30 4.90 -8.59
C MET A 83 -7.77 4.54 -8.75
N THR A 84 -8.11 3.29 -8.53
CA THR A 84 -9.49 2.81 -8.61
C THR A 84 -10.25 3.10 -7.32
N GLY A 85 -11.59 3.02 -7.34
CA GLY A 85 -12.45 3.18 -6.15
C GLY A 85 -12.63 4.62 -5.67
N THR A 86 -11.93 5.59 -6.24
CA THR A 86 -11.94 7.00 -5.81
C THR A 86 -13.28 7.68 -6.01
N VAL A 87 -14.00 7.36 -7.09
CA VAL A 87 -15.34 7.92 -7.37
C VAL A 87 -16.32 7.62 -6.24
N TRP A 88 -16.26 6.40 -5.67
CA TRP A 88 -17.11 6.04 -4.53
C TRP A 88 -16.66 6.71 -3.24
N ILE A 89 -15.36 6.86 -3.01
CA ILE A 89 -14.84 7.61 -1.86
C ILE A 89 -15.28 9.06 -1.92
N GLU A 90 -15.25 9.69 -3.10
CA GLU A 90 -15.68 11.06 -3.31
C GLU A 90 -17.19 11.24 -3.05
N GLU A 91 -18.00 10.28 -3.49
CA GLU A 91 -19.45 10.29 -3.31
C GLU A 91 -19.88 10.00 -1.86
N SER A 92 -19.28 8.97 -1.24
CA SER A 92 -19.74 8.45 0.06
C SER A 92 -18.97 8.96 1.26
N GLY A 93 -17.74 9.43 1.07
CA GLY A 93 -16.81 9.72 2.16
C GLY A 93 -16.29 8.48 2.89
N GLU A 94 -16.44 7.29 2.32
CA GLU A 94 -16.12 6.03 2.96
C GLU A 94 -15.24 5.12 2.11
N LEU A 95 -14.36 4.37 2.77
CA LEU A 95 -13.61 3.25 2.22
C LEU A 95 -14.04 1.95 2.90
N GLN A 96 -14.45 0.97 2.10
CA GLN A 96 -15.01 -0.30 2.58
C GLN A 96 -14.14 -1.51 2.21
N THR A 97 -12.95 -1.29 1.67
CA THR A 97 -12.13 -2.35 1.08
C THR A 97 -10.66 -2.18 1.47
N PRO A 98 -9.85 -3.23 1.32
CA PRO A 98 -8.40 -3.07 1.31
C PRO A 98 -7.94 -2.11 0.21
N ILE A 99 -6.75 -1.55 0.42
CA ILE A 99 -6.01 -0.76 -0.56
C ILE A 99 -4.85 -1.61 -1.06
N THR A 100 -4.60 -1.62 -2.36
CA THR A 100 -3.40 -2.22 -2.95
C THR A 100 -2.60 -1.17 -3.70
N ILE A 101 -1.28 -1.28 -3.65
CA ILE A 101 -0.35 -0.42 -4.38
C ILE A 101 0.58 -1.32 -5.18
N THR A 102 0.69 -1.06 -6.47
CA THR A 102 1.49 -1.87 -7.41
C THR A 102 1.95 -1.04 -8.59
N ASN A 103 2.58 -1.64 -9.60
CA ASN A 103 2.96 -0.90 -10.80
C ASN A 103 1.74 -0.51 -11.65
N THR A 104 1.91 0.52 -12.48
CA THR A 104 0.86 1.12 -13.31
C THR A 104 0.05 0.10 -14.11
N HIS A 105 0.70 -0.87 -14.74
CA HIS A 105 0.01 -1.86 -15.60
C HIS A 105 -0.71 -2.96 -14.81
N SER A 106 -0.47 -3.04 -13.51
CA SER A 106 -1.01 -4.11 -12.67
C SER A 106 -2.19 -3.69 -11.78
N CYS A 107 -2.62 -2.42 -11.82
CA CYS A 107 -3.78 -1.95 -11.05
C CYS A 107 -5.05 -2.75 -11.32
N GLY A 108 -5.30 -3.14 -12.56
CA GLY A 108 -6.46 -3.94 -12.94
C GLY A 108 -6.46 -5.32 -12.27
N VAL A 109 -5.34 -6.03 -12.32
CA VAL A 109 -5.24 -7.39 -11.73
C VAL A 109 -5.30 -7.34 -10.20
N THR A 110 -4.69 -6.35 -9.56
CA THR A 110 -4.74 -6.23 -8.10
C THR A 110 -6.12 -5.82 -7.61
N ARG A 111 -6.82 -4.95 -8.35
CA ARG A 111 -8.22 -4.62 -8.07
C ARG A 111 -9.12 -5.86 -8.12
N ASP A 112 -9.03 -6.63 -9.19
CA ASP A 112 -9.85 -7.85 -9.38
C ASP A 112 -9.51 -8.91 -8.32
N ALA A 113 -8.22 -9.13 -8.06
CA ALA A 113 -7.76 -10.06 -7.05
C ALA A 113 -8.21 -9.68 -5.63
N THR A 114 -8.26 -8.40 -5.30
CA THR A 114 -8.77 -7.91 -4.01
C THR A 114 -10.24 -8.28 -3.84
N ILE A 115 -11.08 -8.11 -4.86
CA ILE A 115 -12.48 -8.52 -4.81
C ILE A 115 -12.59 -10.04 -4.59
N ARG A 116 -11.84 -10.84 -5.37
CA ARG A 116 -11.81 -12.30 -5.21
C ARG A 116 -11.42 -12.72 -3.81
N TRP A 117 -10.40 -12.08 -3.24
CA TRP A 117 -9.94 -12.33 -1.88
C TRP A 117 -11.03 -12.01 -0.84
N MET A 118 -11.71 -10.86 -0.98
CA MET A 118 -12.82 -10.48 -0.10
C MET A 118 -13.97 -11.48 -0.17
N VAL A 119 -14.36 -11.90 -1.36
CA VAL A 119 -15.42 -12.93 -1.57
C VAL A 119 -15.01 -14.25 -0.92
N ALA A 120 -13.79 -14.73 -1.17
CA ALA A 120 -13.29 -16.00 -0.62
C ALA A 120 -13.23 -15.99 0.91
N ASN A 121 -12.90 -14.86 1.52
CA ASN A 121 -12.83 -14.70 2.97
C ASN A 121 -14.14 -14.22 3.60
N ARG A 122 -15.20 -14.07 2.83
CA ARG A 122 -16.52 -13.57 3.28
C ARG A 122 -16.44 -12.21 3.97
N ILE A 123 -15.56 -11.36 3.48
CA ILE A 123 -15.34 -10.03 4.03
C ILE A 123 -16.30 -9.05 3.34
N GLY A 124 -17.40 -8.71 4.02
CA GLY A 124 -18.23 -7.54 3.75
C GLY A 124 -18.92 -7.42 2.39
N ILE A 125 -18.73 -8.36 1.49
CA ILE A 125 -19.29 -8.24 0.14
C ILE A 125 -20.69 -8.85 0.04
N GLY A 126 -21.04 -9.85 0.84
CA GLY A 126 -22.37 -10.49 0.79
C GLY A 126 -22.79 -10.83 -0.64
N GLN A 127 -23.93 -10.30 -1.07
CA GLN A 127 -24.38 -10.24 -2.46
C GLN A 127 -24.10 -8.90 -3.11
N ASP A 128 -23.43 -8.03 -2.39
CA ASP A 128 -23.19 -6.65 -2.77
C ASP A 128 -21.97 -6.54 -3.70
N TRP A 129 -21.46 -5.37 -3.81
CA TRP A 129 -20.35 -5.01 -4.67
C TRP A 129 -19.20 -4.41 -3.84
N GLY A 130 -18.02 -4.42 -4.40
CA GLY A 130 -16.86 -3.78 -3.81
C GLY A 130 -16.11 -2.93 -4.82
N LEU A 131 -15.66 -1.76 -4.42
CA LEU A 131 -14.85 -0.85 -5.22
C LEU A 131 -13.47 -0.65 -4.53
N PRO A 132 -12.60 -1.67 -4.58
CA PRO A 132 -11.30 -1.56 -3.93
C PRO A 132 -10.44 -0.48 -4.56
N VAL A 133 -9.63 0.15 -3.71
CA VAL A 133 -8.58 1.04 -4.15
C VAL A 133 -7.39 0.21 -4.60
N SER A 134 -7.03 0.36 -5.88
CA SER A 134 -5.78 -0.11 -6.44
C SER A 134 -5.05 1.11 -7.01
N ALA A 135 -3.93 1.46 -6.39
CA ALA A 135 -3.13 2.63 -6.73
C ALA A 135 -1.85 2.23 -7.44
N GLU A 136 -1.40 3.07 -8.36
CA GLU A 136 -0.19 2.81 -9.11
C GLU A 136 1.05 3.46 -8.51
N THR A 137 2.20 2.84 -8.81
CA THR A 137 3.53 3.44 -8.74
C THR A 137 4.28 3.10 -10.02
N TYR A 138 5.00 4.06 -10.61
CA TYR A 138 5.76 3.79 -11.81
C TYR A 138 7.09 3.12 -11.49
N ASP A 139 7.33 1.94 -12.05
CA ASP A 139 8.56 1.17 -11.87
C ASP A 139 9.27 0.79 -13.18
N GLY A 140 8.77 1.29 -14.34
CA GLY A 140 9.19 0.88 -15.67
C GLY A 140 10.65 1.18 -16.05
N ASP A 141 11.37 1.98 -15.27
CA ASP A 141 12.81 2.21 -15.52
C ASP A 141 13.68 1.05 -14.97
N LEU A 142 13.21 0.36 -13.96
CA LEU A 142 13.95 -0.73 -13.29
C LEU A 142 13.29 -2.11 -13.48
N ASN A 143 12.03 -2.12 -13.89
CA ASN A 143 11.20 -3.30 -14.01
C ASN A 143 10.71 -3.48 -15.45
N ASP A 144 10.62 -4.71 -15.90
CA ASP A 144 9.88 -5.08 -17.11
C ASP A 144 8.37 -4.93 -16.87
N ILE A 145 7.91 -3.68 -16.84
CA ILE A 145 6.50 -3.35 -16.59
C ILE A 145 5.54 -3.92 -17.66
N ASN A 146 6.05 -4.06 -18.90
CA ASN A 146 5.30 -4.61 -20.03
C ASN A 146 5.24 -6.15 -20.04
N GLY A 147 5.97 -6.80 -19.15
CA GLY A 147 5.95 -8.25 -18.99
C GLY A 147 4.79 -8.76 -18.14
N PHE A 148 4.03 -7.87 -17.48
CA PHE A 148 2.85 -8.21 -16.66
C PHE A 148 3.13 -9.27 -15.57
N HIS A 149 4.24 -9.10 -14.85
CA HIS A 149 4.73 -10.10 -13.89
C HIS A 149 3.93 -10.17 -12.59
N VAL A 150 3.14 -9.13 -12.26
CA VAL A 150 2.23 -9.18 -11.11
C VAL A 150 0.97 -9.95 -11.46
N THR A 151 0.63 -10.94 -10.64
CA THR A 151 -0.55 -11.79 -10.83
C THR A 151 -1.53 -11.65 -9.66
N ALA A 152 -2.71 -12.28 -9.78
CA ALA A 152 -3.70 -12.32 -8.72
C ALA A 152 -3.15 -12.99 -7.44
N GLU A 153 -2.34 -14.04 -7.58
CA GLU A 153 -1.72 -14.77 -6.47
C GLU A 153 -0.77 -13.90 -5.66
N HIS A 154 -0.02 -13.01 -6.32
CA HIS A 154 0.86 -12.05 -5.64
C HIS A 154 0.06 -11.05 -4.79
N THR A 155 -1.09 -10.62 -5.29
CA THR A 155 -2.00 -9.74 -4.56
C THR A 155 -2.60 -10.45 -3.35
N ILE A 156 -3.10 -11.67 -3.55
CA ILE A 156 -3.67 -12.50 -2.48
C ILE A 156 -2.61 -12.76 -1.40
N SER A 157 -1.38 -13.07 -1.80
CA SER A 157 -0.26 -13.26 -0.87
C SER A 157 0.03 -12.00 -0.05
N ALA A 158 -0.01 -10.81 -0.64
CA ALA A 158 0.18 -9.55 0.09
C ALA A 158 -0.96 -9.31 1.09
N LEU A 159 -2.21 -9.55 0.68
CA LEU A 159 -3.39 -9.43 1.55
C LEU A 159 -3.33 -10.44 2.71
N ASP A 160 -2.90 -11.67 2.44
CA ASP A 160 -2.77 -12.73 3.45
C ASP A 160 -1.60 -12.48 4.42
N ALA A 161 -0.55 -11.84 3.96
CA ALA A 161 0.60 -11.46 4.78
C ALA A 161 0.35 -10.24 5.66
N ALA A 162 -0.77 -9.53 5.49
CA ALA A 162 -1.06 -8.30 6.22
C ALA A 162 -1.11 -8.53 7.74
N ARG A 163 -0.39 -7.68 8.47
CA ARG A 163 -0.27 -7.71 9.93
C ARG A 163 0.03 -6.33 10.49
N GLY A 164 -0.29 -6.12 11.78
CA GLY A 164 0.15 -4.95 12.54
C GLY A 164 1.63 -5.04 12.94
N GLY A 165 2.12 -4.03 13.63
CA GLY A 165 3.52 -3.97 14.09
C GLY A 165 4.45 -3.27 13.11
N ALA A 166 5.74 -3.57 13.18
CA ALA A 166 6.73 -2.92 12.32
C ALA A 166 6.47 -3.22 10.83
N VAL A 167 6.51 -2.18 10.00
CA VAL A 167 6.33 -2.26 8.55
C VAL A 167 7.69 -2.33 7.86
N GLU A 168 7.84 -3.27 6.96
CA GLU A 168 9.01 -3.36 6.09
C GLU A 168 9.02 -2.21 5.09
N MET A 169 10.19 -1.57 4.91
CA MET A 169 10.36 -0.37 4.09
C MET A 169 11.49 -0.51 3.07
N GLY A 170 11.50 0.40 2.11
CA GLY A 170 12.48 0.42 1.04
C GLY A 170 12.00 -0.32 -0.21
N SER A 171 12.86 -1.13 -0.81
CA SER A 171 12.58 -1.85 -2.06
C SER A 171 11.74 -3.11 -1.81
N VAL A 172 10.51 -2.93 -1.32
CA VAL A 172 9.57 -4.00 -1.00
C VAL A 172 8.18 -3.69 -1.56
N GLY A 173 7.40 -4.73 -1.85
CA GLY A 173 6.05 -4.59 -2.40
C GLY A 173 5.99 -3.69 -3.63
N GLY A 174 5.00 -2.84 -3.72
CA GLY A 174 4.84 -1.85 -4.80
C GLY A 174 5.99 -0.84 -4.91
N GLY A 175 6.77 -0.64 -3.83
CA GLY A 175 7.93 0.24 -3.83
C GLY A 175 9.22 -0.36 -4.40
N THR A 176 9.20 -1.64 -4.83
CA THR A 176 10.41 -2.38 -5.20
C THR A 176 11.21 -1.74 -6.33
N GLY A 177 10.57 -1.39 -7.44
CA GLY A 177 11.21 -0.74 -8.60
C GLY A 177 10.87 0.74 -8.75
N MET A 178 10.17 1.33 -7.79
CA MET A 178 9.66 2.68 -7.89
C MET A 178 10.75 3.74 -7.97
N ILE A 179 10.52 4.73 -8.82
CA ILE A 179 11.32 5.94 -8.97
C ILE A 179 10.47 7.15 -8.61
N CYS A 180 11.04 8.11 -7.91
CA CYS A 180 10.42 9.38 -7.57
C CYS A 180 11.45 10.50 -7.68
N TYR A 181 11.14 11.56 -8.44
CA TYR A 181 12.06 12.66 -8.72
C TYR A 181 13.42 12.20 -9.25
N ASP A 182 13.44 11.23 -10.16
CA ASP A 182 14.64 10.59 -10.74
C ASP A 182 15.52 9.82 -9.74
N PHE A 183 15.07 9.66 -8.49
CA PHE A 183 15.75 8.84 -7.49
C PHE A 183 15.05 7.50 -7.30
N LYS A 184 15.82 6.47 -6.95
CA LYS A 184 15.26 5.22 -6.48
C LYS A 184 14.44 5.48 -5.20
N ALA A 185 13.15 5.24 -5.28
CA ALA A 185 12.22 5.34 -4.17
C ALA A 185 11.92 3.98 -3.55
N GLY A 186 10.87 3.87 -2.77
CA GLY A 186 10.44 2.64 -2.12
C GLY A 186 9.23 2.86 -1.23
N ASN A 187 8.77 1.81 -0.58
CA ASN A 187 7.76 1.93 0.45
C ASN A 187 8.33 2.67 1.66
N GLY A 188 7.59 3.65 2.14
CA GLY A 188 7.85 4.33 3.40
C GLY A 188 6.63 4.29 4.30
N SER A 189 6.84 4.50 5.59
CA SER A 189 5.77 4.65 6.56
C SER A 189 6.22 5.50 7.72
N SER A 190 5.33 6.29 8.26
CA SER A 190 5.61 7.08 9.47
C SER A 190 4.32 7.35 10.24
N SER A 191 4.47 7.66 11.50
CA SER A 191 3.35 8.08 12.35
C SER A 191 3.71 9.28 13.19
N ARG A 192 2.69 9.96 13.69
CA ARG A 192 2.80 11.03 14.67
C ARG A 192 1.74 10.87 15.73
N GLU A 193 2.15 11.06 16.96
CA GLU A 193 1.25 11.20 18.09
C GLU A 193 0.71 12.62 18.13
N ILE A 194 -0.60 12.78 18.21
CA ILE A 194 -1.30 14.06 18.25
C ILE A 194 -2.14 14.10 19.52
N ASN A 195 -1.94 15.12 20.34
CA ASN A 195 -2.79 15.41 21.47
C ASN A 195 -3.87 16.40 21.02
N ILE A 196 -5.12 16.00 21.13
CA ILE A 196 -6.27 16.85 20.88
C ILE A 196 -6.86 17.22 22.24
N GLU A 197 -6.47 18.37 22.78
CA GLU A 197 -6.80 18.83 24.13
C GLU A 197 -8.30 18.80 24.43
N ASP A 198 -9.14 19.22 23.47
CA ASP A 198 -10.60 19.25 23.60
C ASP A 198 -11.25 17.86 23.69
N LEU A 199 -10.59 16.83 23.23
CA LEU A 199 -11.08 15.44 23.24
C LEU A 199 -10.43 14.60 24.35
N ASN A 200 -9.43 15.14 25.01
CA ASN A 200 -8.65 14.46 26.06
C ASN A 200 -8.15 13.06 25.61
N THR A 201 -7.86 12.91 24.32
CA THR A 201 -7.46 11.65 23.68
C THR A 201 -6.17 11.82 22.90
N TRP A 202 -5.34 10.79 22.95
CA TRP A 202 -4.18 10.68 22.08
C TRP A 202 -4.59 10.04 20.76
N THR A 203 -4.30 10.70 19.66
CA THR A 203 -4.59 10.19 18.31
C THR A 203 -3.30 10.01 17.55
N TYR A 204 -3.16 8.87 16.87
CA TYR A 204 -2.05 8.61 15.95
C TYR A 204 -2.48 8.96 14.54
N ALA A 205 -1.71 9.81 13.87
CA ALA A 205 -1.85 10.03 12.45
C ALA A 205 -0.69 9.32 11.73
N ALA A 206 -1.01 8.56 10.70
CA ALA A 206 -0.04 7.88 9.86
C ALA A 206 -0.09 8.46 8.43
N ALA A 207 1.06 8.70 7.85
CA ALA A 207 1.20 9.25 6.50
C ALA A 207 2.08 8.35 5.63
#